data_2c670f35542fe77246f5fa2ef2ec3f47
#
_entry.id   2c670f35542fe77246f5fa2ef2ec3f47
#
_cell.length_a   1.000
_cell.length_b   1.000
_cell.length_c   1.000
_cell.angle_alpha   90.00
_cell.angle_beta   90.00
_cell.angle_gamma   90.00
#
_symmetry.space_group_name_H-M   'P 1'
#
loop_
_entity.id
_entity.type
_entity.pdbx_description
1 polymer ?
#
loop_
_entity_poly.entity_id
_entity_poly.type
_entity_poly.pdbx_seq_one_letter_code
_entity_poly.pdbx_strand_id
1 'polypeptide(L)'
;MGKRLSARDAGIQRKADRKLRKKLASARYDRLIARINRWITDGPWLLTDRSIRSEKVDAYAQARLHAWRAAISREGRHVRILHSEQRHRLRIRCKRYRYVAAALHGLGVTIARQGLKFSETAKRVHGALGDLRDLKRLRRVARKRPPGYRESKRKFIQRAEKSFRFPP
;
A
#
# COMPACT_ATOMS: atom_id res chain seq x y z
N MET A 1 4.29 24.19 -6.84
CA MET A 1 5.69 24.67 -6.78
C MET A 1 6.57 23.60 -6.18
N GLY A 2 7.32 22.84 -7.00
CA GLY A 2 8.30 21.85 -6.54
C GLY A 2 9.53 22.57 -5.98
N LYS A 3 9.84 22.36 -4.70
CA LYS A 3 11.12 22.83 -4.13
C LYS A 3 12.26 22.16 -4.90
N ARG A 4 13.14 22.95 -5.52
CA ARG A 4 14.40 22.43 -6.07
C ARG A 4 15.20 21.77 -4.95
N LEU A 5 15.63 20.54 -5.18
CA LEU A 5 16.52 19.80 -4.27
C LEU A 5 17.83 20.61 -4.10
N SER A 6 18.36 20.64 -2.89
CA SER A 6 19.70 21.19 -2.68
C SER A 6 20.74 20.38 -3.45
N ALA A 7 21.89 20.97 -3.80
CA ALA A 7 22.97 20.25 -4.49
C ALA A 7 23.42 18.98 -3.74
N ARG A 8 23.40 19.05 -2.38
CA ARG A 8 23.69 17.92 -1.49
C ARG A 8 22.65 16.80 -1.63
N ASP A 9 21.35 17.16 -1.65
CA ASP A 9 20.27 16.17 -1.78
C ASP A 9 20.27 15.50 -3.16
N ALA A 10 20.55 16.28 -4.22
CA ALA A 10 20.74 15.75 -5.57
C ALA A 10 21.94 14.78 -5.66
N GLY A 11 23.03 15.04 -4.92
CA GLY A 11 24.16 14.14 -4.80
C GLY A 11 23.82 12.82 -4.14
N ILE A 12 23.08 12.87 -3.03
CA ILE A 12 22.61 11.68 -2.30
C ILE A 12 21.68 10.85 -3.20
N GLN A 13 20.75 11.50 -3.91
CA GLN A 13 19.83 10.85 -4.81
C GLN A 13 20.55 10.14 -5.95
N ARG A 14 21.48 10.81 -6.65
CA ARG A 14 22.30 10.18 -7.72
C ARG A 14 23.07 8.95 -7.23
N LYS A 15 23.62 9.00 -6.01
CA LYS A 15 24.33 7.85 -5.39
C LYS A 15 23.36 6.68 -5.11
N ALA A 16 22.16 6.98 -4.63
CA ALA A 16 21.13 5.97 -4.39
C ALA A 16 20.65 5.33 -5.69
N ASP A 17 20.39 6.14 -6.73
CA ASP A 17 19.97 5.67 -8.05
C ASP A 17 21.02 4.78 -8.70
N ARG A 18 22.30 5.15 -8.60
CA ARG A 18 23.41 4.31 -9.09
C ARG A 18 23.47 2.96 -8.39
N LYS A 19 23.32 2.95 -7.05
CA LYS A 19 23.27 1.69 -6.28
C LYS A 19 22.07 0.82 -6.69
N LEU A 20 20.91 1.43 -6.92
CA LEU A 20 19.71 0.73 -7.36
C LEU A 20 19.92 0.11 -8.74
N ARG A 21 20.38 0.90 -9.72
CA ARG A 21 20.67 0.40 -11.08
C ARG A 21 21.66 -0.77 -11.05
N LYS A 22 22.76 -0.67 -10.27
CA LYS A 22 23.72 -1.76 -10.11
C LYS A 22 23.08 -3.03 -9.53
N LYS A 23 22.15 -2.90 -8.59
CA LYS A 23 21.43 -4.06 -8.05
C LYS A 23 20.46 -4.67 -9.06
N LEU A 24 19.73 -3.85 -9.81
CA LEU A 24 18.80 -4.32 -10.84
C LEU A 24 19.51 -4.97 -12.03
N ALA A 25 20.74 -4.55 -12.35
CA ALA A 25 21.57 -5.15 -13.39
C ALA A 25 22.46 -6.29 -12.87
N SER A 26 22.16 -6.89 -11.74
CA SER A 26 22.99 -7.95 -11.15
C SER A 26 22.42 -9.33 -11.42
N ALA A 27 23.30 -10.31 -11.65
CA ALA A 27 22.93 -11.73 -11.77
C ALA A 27 22.09 -12.24 -10.59
N ARG A 28 22.17 -11.61 -9.41
CA ARG A 28 21.31 -11.92 -8.27
C ARG A 28 19.85 -11.52 -8.53
N TYR A 29 19.65 -10.37 -9.17
CA TYR A 29 18.30 -9.92 -9.54
C TYR A 29 17.72 -10.82 -10.63
N ASP A 30 18.52 -11.17 -11.65
CA ASP A 30 18.08 -12.06 -12.73
C ASP A 30 17.70 -13.44 -12.19
N ARG A 31 18.50 -14.00 -11.27
CA ARG A 31 18.15 -15.25 -10.58
C ARG A 31 16.88 -15.14 -9.74
N LEU A 32 16.63 -13.98 -9.10
CA LEU A 32 15.39 -13.74 -8.37
C LEU A 32 14.19 -13.75 -9.32
N ILE A 33 14.27 -13.05 -10.45
CA ILE A 33 13.19 -13.03 -11.44
C ILE A 33 12.96 -14.42 -12.03
N ALA A 34 14.01 -15.14 -12.39
CA ALA A 34 13.90 -16.52 -12.87
C ALA A 34 13.23 -17.46 -11.85
N ARG A 35 13.55 -17.31 -10.56
CA ARG A 35 12.90 -18.08 -9.48
C ARG A 35 11.42 -17.72 -9.33
N ILE A 36 11.08 -16.45 -9.43
CA ILE A 36 9.68 -15.99 -9.37
C ILE A 36 8.89 -16.58 -10.55
N ASN A 37 9.45 -16.48 -11.77
CA ASN A 37 8.81 -17.03 -12.95
C ASN A 37 8.60 -18.54 -12.82
N ARG A 38 9.63 -19.30 -12.42
CA ARG A 38 9.51 -20.74 -12.17
C ARG A 38 8.47 -21.04 -11.08
N TRP A 39 8.41 -20.25 -10.01
CA TRP A 39 7.38 -20.44 -8.99
C TRP A 39 5.97 -20.18 -9.53
N ILE A 40 5.81 -19.24 -10.46
CA ILE A 40 4.52 -18.96 -11.12
C ILE A 40 4.13 -20.13 -12.04
N THR A 41 5.07 -20.69 -12.82
CA THR A 41 4.79 -21.74 -13.82
C THR A 41 4.73 -23.12 -13.21
N ASP A 42 5.59 -23.42 -12.25
CA ASP A 42 5.84 -24.79 -11.74
C ASP A 42 5.77 -24.86 -10.20
N GLY A 43 5.16 -23.86 -9.55
CA GLY A 43 5.15 -23.75 -8.10
C GLY A 43 4.27 -24.83 -7.43
N PRO A 44 4.54 -25.15 -6.13
CA PRO A 44 3.81 -26.18 -5.39
C PRO A 44 2.32 -25.87 -5.23
N TRP A 45 1.90 -24.65 -5.43
CA TRP A 45 0.50 -24.23 -5.44
C TRP A 45 -0.29 -24.89 -6.60
N LEU A 46 0.38 -25.35 -7.66
CA LEU A 46 -0.24 -26.14 -8.73
C LEU A 46 -0.64 -27.56 -8.27
N LEU A 47 0.00 -28.07 -7.20
CA LEU A 47 -0.30 -29.37 -6.62
C LEU A 47 -1.39 -29.29 -5.55
N THR A 48 -1.85 -28.09 -5.22
CA THR A 48 -2.91 -27.86 -4.25
C THR A 48 -4.23 -28.44 -4.77
N ASP A 49 -5.06 -28.90 -3.86
CA ASP A 49 -6.32 -29.61 -4.07
C ASP A 49 -7.12 -29.08 -5.27
N ARG A 50 -7.60 -30.00 -6.12
CA ARG A 50 -8.42 -29.69 -7.29
C ARG A 50 -9.67 -28.88 -6.94
N SER A 51 -10.22 -29.04 -5.74
CA SER A 51 -11.38 -28.29 -5.27
C SER A 51 -11.13 -26.78 -5.24
N ILE A 52 -9.94 -26.37 -4.77
CA ILE A 52 -9.53 -24.95 -4.73
C ILE A 52 -9.29 -24.41 -6.13
N ARG A 53 -8.82 -25.24 -7.08
CA ARG A 53 -8.60 -24.82 -8.47
C ARG A 53 -9.86 -24.76 -9.30
N SER A 54 -10.91 -25.47 -8.91
CA SER A 54 -12.21 -25.44 -9.58
C SER A 54 -13.10 -24.27 -9.14
N GLU A 55 -12.74 -23.60 -8.02
CA GLU A 55 -13.45 -22.41 -7.60
C GLU A 55 -13.28 -21.27 -8.64
N LYS A 56 -14.39 -20.69 -9.04
CA LYS A 56 -14.35 -19.55 -9.97
C LYS A 56 -13.55 -18.41 -9.32
N VAL A 57 -12.54 -17.93 -10.02
CA VAL A 57 -11.67 -16.84 -9.55
C VAL A 57 -12.46 -15.63 -9.05
N ASP A 58 -13.58 -15.33 -9.72
CA ASP A 58 -14.48 -14.23 -9.35
C ASP A 58 -15.07 -14.41 -7.95
N ALA A 59 -15.58 -15.60 -7.62
CA ALA A 59 -16.17 -15.90 -6.30
C ALA A 59 -15.11 -15.78 -5.19
N TYR A 60 -13.96 -16.43 -5.39
CA TYR A 60 -12.83 -16.34 -4.46
C TYR A 60 -12.35 -14.89 -4.26
N ALA A 61 -12.14 -14.14 -5.35
CA ALA A 61 -11.69 -12.76 -5.32
C ALA A 61 -12.68 -11.85 -4.58
N GLN A 62 -13.97 -12.01 -4.86
CA GLN A 62 -15.03 -11.24 -4.18
C GLN A 62 -15.08 -11.53 -2.69
N ALA A 63 -15.07 -12.80 -2.29
CA ALA A 63 -15.06 -13.21 -0.88
C ALA A 63 -13.84 -12.62 -0.15
N ARG A 64 -12.67 -12.71 -0.77
CA ARG A 64 -11.42 -12.20 -0.21
C ARG A 64 -11.39 -10.68 -0.07
N LEU A 65 -11.80 -9.96 -1.10
CA LEU A 65 -11.90 -8.49 -1.08
C LEU A 65 -12.94 -8.03 -0.07
N HIS A 66 -14.07 -8.75 0.05
CA HIS A 66 -15.09 -8.46 1.06
C HIS A 66 -14.52 -8.60 2.48
N ALA A 67 -13.87 -9.71 2.80
CA ALA A 67 -13.26 -9.95 4.11
C ALA A 67 -12.18 -8.87 4.44
N TRP A 68 -11.34 -8.53 3.48
CA TRP A 68 -10.34 -7.46 3.66
C TRP A 68 -10.98 -6.09 3.87
N ARG A 69 -12.03 -5.76 3.12
CA ARG A 69 -12.78 -4.53 3.29
C ARG A 69 -13.34 -4.43 4.71
N ALA A 70 -14.00 -5.49 5.19
CA ALA A 70 -14.57 -5.53 6.53
C ALA A 70 -13.50 -5.33 7.62
N ALA A 71 -12.36 -6.02 7.51
CA ALA A 71 -11.25 -5.92 8.45
C ALA A 71 -10.63 -4.49 8.44
N ILE A 72 -10.37 -3.93 7.27
CA ILE A 72 -9.82 -2.57 7.11
C ILE A 72 -10.81 -1.53 7.65
N SER A 73 -12.10 -1.65 7.37
CA SER A 73 -13.13 -0.71 7.84
C SER A 73 -13.28 -0.76 9.35
N ARG A 74 -13.26 -1.94 9.96
CA ARG A 74 -13.32 -2.10 11.42
C ARG A 74 -12.14 -1.42 12.12
N GLU A 75 -10.91 -1.67 11.65
CA GLU A 75 -9.72 -1.03 12.21
C GLU A 75 -9.67 0.48 11.92
N GLY A 76 -10.10 0.86 10.73
CA GLY A 76 -10.06 2.25 10.24
C GLY A 76 -10.99 3.20 11.00
N ARG A 77 -12.14 2.72 11.48
CA ARG A 77 -13.04 3.52 12.33
C ARG A 77 -12.36 4.02 13.61
N HIS A 78 -11.34 3.32 14.07
CA HIS A 78 -10.57 3.65 15.26
C HIS A 78 -9.22 4.32 14.96
N VAL A 79 -8.98 4.81 13.74
CA VAL A 79 -7.68 5.34 13.30
C VAL A 79 -7.11 6.43 14.22
N ARG A 80 -7.95 7.15 14.91
CA ARG A 80 -7.56 8.22 15.85
C ARG A 80 -6.76 7.70 17.03
N ILE A 81 -7.18 6.57 17.61
CA ILE A 81 -6.58 5.98 18.80
C ILE A 81 -5.50 4.96 18.49
N LEU A 82 -5.37 4.53 17.21
CA LEU A 82 -4.33 3.59 16.81
C LEU A 82 -2.93 4.13 17.10
N HIS A 83 -2.04 3.25 17.55
CA HIS A 83 -0.62 3.54 17.66
C HIS A 83 0.06 3.67 16.29
N SER A 84 1.28 4.21 16.29
CA SER A 84 2.02 4.48 15.05
C SER A 84 2.16 3.26 14.15
N GLU A 85 2.46 2.12 14.76
CA GLU A 85 2.67 0.86 14.04
C GLU A 85 1.35 0.28 13.51
N GLN A 86 0.28 0.37 14.27
CA GLN A 86 -1.06 -0.03 13.83
C GLN A 86 -1.50 0.80 12.63
N ARG A 87 -1.31 2.13 12.65
CA ARG A 87 -1.56 2.99 11.49
C ARG A 87 -0.70 2.60 10.29
N HIS A 88 0.54 2.20 10.52
CA HIS A 88 1.40 1.71 9.45
C HIS A 88 0.85 0.41 8.85
N ARG A 89 0.44 -0.56 9.68
CA ARG A 89 -0.19 -1.81 9.20
C ARG A 89 -1.48 -1.52 8.43
N LEU A 90 -2.34 -0.65 8.95
CA LEU A 90 -3.56 -0.23 8.25
C LEU A 90 -3.26 0.39 6.88
N ARG A 91 -2.25 1.27 6.81
CA ARG A 91 -1.79 1.84 5.55
C ARG A 91 -1.35 0.77 4.54
N ILE A 92 -0.59 -0.22 4.99
CA ILE A 92 -0.14 -1.34 4.13
C ILE A 92 -1.33 -2.18 3.66
N ARG A 93 -2.31 -2.46 4.53
CA ARG A 93 -3.54 -3.17 4.14
C ARG A 93 -4.35 -2.40 3.10
N CYS A 94 -4.53 -1.08 3.26
CA CYS A 94 -5.18 -0.23 2.27
C CYS A 94 -4.43 -0.23 0.93
N LYS A 95 -3.09 -0.15 0.97
CA LYS A 95 -2.24 -0.26 -0.23
C LYS A 95 -2.47 -1.60 -0.93
N ARG A 96 -2.38 -2.71 -0.19
CA ARG A 96 -2.58 -4.06 -0.72
C ARG A 96 -3.96 -4.22 -1.36
N TYR A 97 -5.02 -3.82 -0.64
CA TYR A 97 -6.38 -3.87 -1.16
C TYR A 97 -6.49 -3.18 -2.52
N ARG A 98 -6.02 -1.95 -2.61
CA ARG A 98 -6.09 -1.15 -3.83
C ARG A 98 -5.38 -1.81 -5.02
N TYR A 99 -4.16 -2.30 -4.81
CA TYR A 99 -3.40 -2.91 -5.90
C TYR A 99 -3.98 -4.26 -6.33
N VAL A 100 -4.44 -5.06 -5.39
CA VAL A 100 -5.08 -6.35 -5.73
C VAL A 100 -6.40 -6.12 -6.46
N ALA A 101 -7.24 -5.20 -5.99
CA ALA A 101 -8.49 -4.86 -6.69
C ALA A 101 -8.22 -4.35 -8.11
N ALA A 102 -7.22 -3.48 -8.29
CA ALA A 102 -6.84 -2.97 -9.62
C ALA A 102 -6.30 -4.09 -10.53
N ALA A 103 -5.45 -4.98 -10.00
CA ALA A 103 -4.90 -6.10 -10.76
C ALA A 103 -6.00 -7.08 -11.20
N LEU A 104 -6.89 -7.47 -10.29
CA LEU A 104 -8.02 -8.36 -10.59
C LEU A 104 -8.94 -7.75 -11.65
N HIS A 105 -9.26 -6.47 -11.51
CA HIS A 105 -10.07 -5.76 -12.51
C HIS A 105 -9.37 -5.72 -13.88
N GLY A 106 -8.06 -5.46 -13.91
CA GLY A 106 -7.25 -5.49 -15.14
C GLY A 106 -7.15 -6.87 -15.80
N LEU A 107 -7.34 -7.94 -15.02
CA LEU A 107 -7.41 -9.33 -15.51
C LEU A 107 -8.84 -9.76 -15.93
N GLY A 108 -9.80 -8.84 -15.95
CA GLY A 108 -11.19 -9.13 -16.32
C GLY A 108 -12.01 -9.79 -15.21
N VAL A 109 -11.48 -9.91 -13.99
CA VAL A 109 -12.21 -10.47 -12.85
C VAL A 109 -13.31 -9.49 -12.42
N THR A 110 -14.54 -9.97 -12.33
CA THR A 110 -15.69 -9.16 -11.90
C THR A 110 -15.56 -8.79 -10.44
N ILE A 111 -15.45 -7.49 -10.16
CA ILE A 111 -15.43 -6.97 -8.79
C ILE A 111 -16.75 -6.25 -8.50
N ALA A 112 -17.40 -6.61 -7.41
CA ALA A 112 -18.62 -5.94 -6.97
C ALA A 112 -18.41 -4.42 -6.83
N ARG A 113 -19.40 -3.61 -7.23
CA ARG A 113 -19.36 -2.13 -7.19
C ARG A 113 -18.86 -1.57 -5.84
N GLN A 114 -19.28 -2.21 -4.74
CA GLN A 114 -18.83 -1.83 -3.40
C GLN A 114 -17.31 -2.04 -3.17
N GLY A 115 -16.73 -3.06 -3.81
CA GLY A 115 -15.28 -3.31 -3.76
C GLY A 115 -14.50 -2.22 -4.49
N LEU A 116 -14.97 -1.82 -5.66
CA LEU A 116 -14.38 -0.73 -6.44
C LEU A 116 -14.48 0.61 -5.68
N LYS A 117 -15.65 0.94 -5.16
CA LYS A 117 -15.84 2.13 -4.32
C LYS A 117 -14.93 2.15 -3.11
N PHE A 118 -14.76 1.00 -2.45
CA PHE A 118 -13.84 0.91 -1.31
C PHE A 118 -12.37 1.07 -1.72
N SER A 119 -12.00 0.76 -2.94
CA SER A 119 -10.65 1.03 -3.47
C SER A 119 -10.30 2.52 -3.40
N GLU A 120 -11.26 3.41 -3.69
CA GLU A 120 -11.08 4.86 -3.56
C GLU A 120 -10.96 5.31 -2.09
N THR A 121 -11.74 4.70 -1.19
CA THR A 121 -11.57 4.91 0.25
C THR A 121 -10.17 4.48 0.69
N ALA A 122 -9.73 3.30 0.31
CA ALA A 122 -8.40 2.79 0.62
C ALA A 122 -7.27 3.67 0.05
N LYS A 123 -7.47 4.27 -1.13
CA LYS A 123 -6.54 5.23 -1.73
C LYS A 123 -6.41 6.50 -0.88
N ARG A 124 -7.52 7.08 -0.45
CA ARG A 124 -7.52 8.29 0.40
C ARG A 124 -6.86 8.03 1.75
N VAL A 125 -7.19 6.92 2.40
CA VAL A 125 -6.58 6.51 3.68
C VAL A 125 -5.08 6.27 3.53
N HIS A 126 -4.69 5.52 2.50
CA HIS A 126 -3.27 5.27 2.20
C HIS A 126 -2.49 6.57 2.02
N GLY A 127 -3.05 7.54 1.30
CA GLY A 127 -2.44 8.87 1.11
C GLY A 127 -2.32 9.62 2.43
N ALA A 128 -3.41 9.76 3.19
CA ALA A 128 -3.41 10.49 4.45
C ALA A 128 -2.43 9.91 5.49
N LEU A 129 -2.36 8.58 5.61
CA LEU A 129 -1.39 7.91 6.49
C LEU A 129 0.04 7.94 5.92
N GLY A 130 0.20 8.09 4.59
CA GLY A 130 1.46 8.36 3.93
C GLY A 130 2.03 9.72 4.34
N ASP A 131 1.24 10.77 4.17
CA ASP A 131 1.62 12.14 4.57
C ASP A 131 1.98 12.22 6.07
N LEU A 132 1.23 11.50 6.92
CA LEU A 132 1.56 11.40 8.34
C LEU A 132 2.92 10.73 8.60
N ARG A 133 3.26 9.69 7.82
CA ARG A 133 4.56 9.01 7.90
C ARG A 133 5.68 9.94 7.47
N ASP A 134 5.49 10.65 6.37
CA ASP A 134 6.49 11.57 5.82
C ASP A 134 6.72 12.75 6.76
N LEU A 135 5.66 13.28 7.38
CA LEU A 135 5.77 14.28 8.43
C LEU A 135 6.62 13.80 9.63
N LYS A 136 6.43 12.54 10.04
CA LYS A 136 7.25 11.92 11.11
C LYS A 136 8.69 11.73 10.69
N ARG A 137 8.94 11.36 9.44
CA ARG A 137 10.28 11.23 8.86
C ARG A 137 11.01 12.57 8.85
N LEU A 138 10.33 13.64 8.38
CA LEU A 138 10.87 15.01 8.40
C LEU A 138 11.28 15.43 9.80
N ARG A 139 10.42 15.20 10.81
CA ARG A 139 10.77 15.48 12.21
C ARG A 139 12.04 14.74 12.66
N ARG A 140 12.19 13.48 12.27
CA ARG A 140 13.36 12.66 12.64
C ARG A 140 14.65 13.20 12.00
N VAL A 141 14.59 13.53 10.71
CA VAL A 141 15.74 14.05 9.94
C VAL A 141 16.13 15.44 10.43
N ALA A 142 15.16 16.32 10.65
CA ALA A 142 15.40 17.68 11.12
C ALA A 142 15.82 17.77 12.61
N ARG A 143 15.75 16.67 13.35
CA ARG A 143 15.99 16.61 14.82
C ARG A 143 15.15 17.58 15.65
N LYS A 144 14.26 18.34 15.03
CA LYS A 144 13.34 19.31 15.65
C LYS A 144 11.94 19.17 15.03
N ARG A 145 10.93 19.69 15.71
CA ARG A 145 9.57 19.69 15.18
C ARG A 145 9.45 20.77 14.11
N PRO A 146 9.02 20.41 12.88
CA PRO A 146 8.71 21.43 11.88
C PRO A 146 7.58 22.36 12.37
N PRO A 147 7.52 23.61 11.90
CA PRO A 147 6.38 24.48 12.14
C PRO A 147 5.06 23.79 11.76
N GLY A 148 4.00 23.98 12.54
CA GLY A 148 2.69 23.38 12.28
C GLY A 148 2.62 21.85 12.43
N TYR A 149 3.63 21.18 12.98
CA TYR A 149 3.69 19.71 13.09
C TYR A 149 2.45 19.10 13.76
N ARG A 150 1.99 19.69 14.88
CA ARG A 150 0.83 19.16 15.65
C ARG A 150 -0.45 19.28 14.83
N GLU A 151 -0.63 20.39 14.17
CA GLU A 151 -1.80 20.69 13.32
C GLU A 151 -1.82 19.75 12.09
N SER A 152 -0.72 19.65 11.35
CA SER A 152 -0.58 18.74 10.22
C SER A 152 -0.83 17.29 10.61
N LYS A 153 -0.30 16.87 11.75
CA LYS A 153 -0.56 15.52 12.28
C LYS A 153 -2.05 15.29 12.53
N ARG A 154 -2.74 16.26 13.16
CA ARG A 154 -4.19 16.18 13.42
C ARG A 154 -4.96 16.12 12.10
N LYS A 155 -4.64 16.99 11.17
CA LYS A 155 -5.28 17.07 9.83
C LYS A 155 -5.17 15.74 9.07
N PHE A 156 -4.01 15.10 9.03
CA PHE A 156 -3.84 13.83 8.34
C PHE A 156 -4.61 12.68 8.99
N ILE A 157 -4.63 12.60 10.32
CA ILE A 157 -5.43 11.60 11.04
C ILE A 157 -6.92 11.83 10.79
N GLN A 158 -7.39 13.07 10.86
CA GLN A 158 -8.79 13.43 10.61
C GLN A 158 -9.20 13.12 9.16
N ARG A 159 -8.32 13.36 8.18
CA ARG A 159 -8.57 13.01 6.78
C ARG A 159 -8.73 11.50 6.58
N ALA A 160 -7.90 10.69 7.24
CA ALA A 160 -8.03 9.24 7.22
C ALA A 160 -9.34 8.79 7.88
N GLU A 161 -9.71 9.35 9.04
CA GLU A 161 -10.95 9.05 9.75
C GLU A 161 -12.20 9.38 8.92
N LYS A 162 -12.25 10.59 8.34
CA LYS A 162 -13.35 11.01 7.46
C LYS A 162 -13.57 10.06 6.29
N SER A 163 -12.50 9.50 5.74
CA SER A 163 -12.59 8.55 4.62
C SER A 163 -13.31 7.24 4.99
N PHE A 164 -13.34 6.86 6.27
CA PHE A 164 -14.09 5.69 6.74
C PHE A 164 -15.52 6.00 7.18
N ARG A 165 -15.79 7.24 7.59
CA ARG A 165 -17.15 7.66 8.00
C ARG A 165 -18.05 7.89 6.80
N PHE A 166 -17.51 8.41 5.72
CA PHE A 166 -18.21 8.72 4.47
C PHE A 166 -17.55 7.98 3.31
N PRO A 167 -17.75 6.64 3.21
CA PRO A 167 -17.30 5.91 2.03
C PRO A 167 -18.10 6.39 0.82
N PRO A 168 -17.46 6.49 -0.36
CA PRO A 168 -18.12 6.91 -1.60
C PRO A 168 -19.18 5.93 -2.07
#